data_d4c12c4d8004c08effeb85385984d0cd
#
_entry.id   d4c12c4d8004c08effeb85385984d0cd
#
_cell.length_a   1.000
_cell.length_b   1.000
_cell.length_c   1.000
_cell.angle_alpha   90.00
_cell.angle_beta   90.00
_cell.angle_gamma   90.00
#
_symmetry.space_group_name_H-M   'P 1'
#
loop_
_entity.id
_entity.type
_entity.pdbx_description
1 polymer ?
#
loop_
_entity_poly.entity_id
_entity_poly.type
_entity_poly.pdbx_seq_one_letter_code
_entity_poly.pdbx_strand_id
1 'polypeptide(L)'
;GFPESCVCHGGAFAPKDEHEFTAPDQIQATWVYPNNIVVTSANNLQHGAGSTRAIYGEKGVLDVQNWNKPVATANGAPKRDGSIRGEVEIENVEGPDHWLDWLQCMRSGNQPNASIESGFQHSVATVMAQRSYETGRKTIYNAKKQTIELA
;
A
#
# COMPACT_ATOMS: atom_id res chain seq x y z
N GLY A 1 -6.14 -8.72 -4.12
CA GLY A 1 -7.57 -8.49 -3.87
C GLY A 1 -7.90 -7.02 -3.70
N PHE A 2 -9.18 -6.71 -3.56
CA PHE A 2 -9.66 -5.34 -3.38
C PHE A 2 -9.87 -5.02 -1.91
N PRO A 3 -9.65 -3.76 -1.47
CA PRO A 3 -10.07 -3.33 -0.15
C PRO A 3 -11.60 -3.30 -0.03
N GLU A 4 -12.11 -3.62 1.15
CA GLU A 4 -13.54 -3.51 1.45
C GLU A 4 -13.91 -2.07 1.80
N SER A 5 -13.05 -1.36 2.52
CA SER A 5 -13.26 0.03 2.89
C SER A 5 -11.97 0.80 3.08
N CYS A 6 -12.09 2.14 3.01
CA CYS A 6 -10.97 3.05 3.25
C CYS A 6 -11.43 4.30 3.98
N VAL A 7 -10.58 4.80 4.86
CA VAL A 7 -10.62 6.16 5.41
C VAL A 7 -9.29 6.84 5.15
N CYS A 8 -9.36 8.13 4.80
CA CYS A 8 -8.18 8.92 4.50
C CYS A 8 -8.33 10.33 5.05
N HIS A 9 -7.28 10.82 5.70
CA HIS A 9 -7.14 12.19 6.16
C HIS A 9 -5.81 12.77 5.67
N GLY A 10 -5.78 14.07 5.51
CA GLY A 10 -4.58 14.77 5.11
C GLY A 10 -4.84 16.23 4.84
N GLY A 11 -3.85 16.90 4.28
CA GLY A 11 -3.93 18.29 3.90
C GLY A 11 -2.62 18.83 3.35
N ALA A 12 -2.68 20.05 2.84
CA ALA A 12 -1.53 20.85 2.48
C ALA A 12 -1.21 21.76 3.67
N PHE A 13 -0.25 21.36 4.50
CA PHE A 13 0.11 22.05 5.74
C PHE A 13 1.45 22.79 5.62
N ALA A 14 2.20 22.56 4.56
CA ALA A 14 3.42 23.31 4.30
C ALA A 14 3.16 24.80 4.25
N PRO A 15 4.13 25.65 4.70
CA PRO A 15 4.07 27.07 4.46
C PRO A 15 3.89 27.33 2.97
N LYS A 16 2.90 28.14 2.62
CA LYS A 16 2.67 28.59 1.24
C LYS A 16 3.81 29.54 0.87
N ASP A 17 4.62 29.13 -0.09
CA ASP A 17 5.54 30.00 -0.80
C ASP A 17 4.87 30.57 -2.06
N GLU A 18 5.66 31.03 -3.00
CA GLU A 18 5.16 31.54 -4.31
C GLU A 18 4.49 30.44 -5.16
N HIS A 19 4.57 29.17 -4.77
CA HIS A 19 4.00 28.04 -5.47
C HIS A 19 2.81 27.48 -4.68
N GLU A 20 1.62 27.64 -5.19
CA GLU A 20 0.45 26.98 -4.61
C GLU A 20 0.47 25.48 -4.92
N PHE A 21 0.79 24.68 -3.91
CA PHE A 21 0.61 23.24 -4.00
C PHE A 21 -0.88 22.90 -3.93
N THR A 22 -1.38 22.27 -4.98
CA THR A 22 -2.77 21.80 -5.04
C THR A 22 -2.93 20.40 -4.47
N ALA A 23 -1.84 19.65 -4.35
CA ALA A 23 -1.83 18.32 -3.76
C ALA A 23 -1.52 18.39 -2.25
N PRO A 24 -2.10 17.50 -1.44
CA PRO A 24 -1.78 17.42 -0.03
C PRO A 24 -0.32 16.97 0.17
N ASP A 25 0.38 17.59 1.11
CA ASP A 25 1.76 17.25 1.48
C ASP A 25 1.82 16.23 2.62
N GLN A 26 0.73 16.01 3.32
CA GLN A 26 0.56 14.97 4.32
C GLN A 26 -0.72 14.20 4.06
N ILE A 27 -0.62 12.88 3.98
CA ILE A 27 -1.74 11.97 3.82
C ILE A 27 -1.56 10.76 4.72
N GLN A 28 -2.65 10.36 5.38
CA GLN A 28 -2.75 9.12 6.10
C GLN A 28 -4.01 8.38 5.66
N ALA A 29 -3.83 7.20 5.12
CA ALA A 29 -4.92 6.36 4.65
C ALA A 29 -4.87 4.98 5.32
N THR A 30 -6.05 4.45 5.61
CA THR A 30 -6.21 3.12 6.18
C THR A 30 -7.25 2.36 5.40
N TRP A 31 -6.87 1.20 4.88
CA TRP A 31 -7.75 0.27 4.19
C TRP A 31 -7.99 -0.97 5.02
N VAL A 32 -9.22 -1.47 4.95
CA VAL A 32 -9.57 -2.80 5.45
C VAL A 32 -9.77 -3.71 4.25
N TYR A 33 -9.06 -4.81 4.25
CA TYR A 33 -9.16 -5.87 3.25
C TYR A 33 -9.87 -7.10 3.83
N PRO A 34 -10.33 -8.04 2.97
CA PRO A 34 -10.85 -9.31 3.44
C PRO A 34 -9.88 -10.04 4.38
N ASN A 35 -10.42 -10.90 5.22
CA ASN A 35 -9.68 -11.69 6.23
C ASN A 35 -9.03 -10.82 7.32
N ASN A 36 -9.64 -9.68 7.65
CA ASN A 36 -9.20 -8.77 8.72
C ASN A 36 -7.80 -8.19 8.52
N ILE A 37 -7.36 -8.05 7.28
CA ILE A 37 -6.09 -7.39 6.96
C ILE A 37 -6.31 -5.88 6.96
N VAL A 38 -5.53 -5.16 7.74
CA VAL A 38 -5.51 -3.69 7.76
C VAL A 38 -4.20 -3.22 7.15
N VAL A 39 -4.33 -2.34 6.15
CA VAL A 39 -3.19 -1.69 5.49
C VAL A 39 -3.24 -0.20 5.81
N THR A 40 -2.12 0.36 6.23
CA THR A 40 -1.97 1.79 6.47
C THR A 40 -0.88 2.37 5.58
N SER A 41 -1.10 3.58 5.11
CA SER A 41 -0.09 4.37 4.39
C SER A 41 -0.04 5.76 5.00
N ALA A 42 1.15 6.19 5.37
CA ALA A 42 1.41 7.54 5.84
C ALA A 42 2.48 8.17 4.95
N ASN A 43 2.12 9.22 4.24
CA ASN A 43 3.04 10.01 3.45
C ASN A 43 3.21 11.39 4.07
N ASN A 44 4.44 11.80 4.22
CA ASN A 44 4.82 13.11 4.69
C ASN A 44 5.95 13.64 3.82
N LEU A 45 5.65 14.64 3.01
CA LEU A 45 6.60 15.20 2.05
C LEU A 45 7.44 16.34 2.65
N GLN A 46 7.14 16.77 3.90
CA GLN A 46 7.73 17.96 4.50
C GLN A 46 8.99 17.69 5.34
N HIS A 47 9.27 16.46 5.68
CA HIS A 47 10.49 16.14 6.44
C HIS A 47 11.02 14.74 6.12
N GLY A 48 12.31 14.53 6.43
CA GLY A 48 13.05 13.33 6.07
C GLY A 48 12.78 12.08 6.93
N ALA A 49 11.79 12.11 7.83
CA ALA A 49 11.44 10.92 8.62
C ALA A 49 10.89 9.76 7.76
N GLY A 50 10.45 10.09 6.55
CA GLY A 50 10.00 9.11 5.58
C GLY A 50 8.67 8.46 5.92
N SER A 51 8.35 7.43 5.16
CA SER A 51 7.16 6.60 5.35
C SER A 51 7.54 5.31 6.04
N THR A 52 6.75 4.84 6.99
CA THR A 52 6.92 3.51 7.56
C THR A 52 6.29 2.48 6.63
N ARG A 53 7.03 1.43 6.31
CA ARG A 53 6.58 0.33 5.46
C ARG A 53 6.76 -0.99 6.17
N ALA A 54 5.72 -1.45 6.83
CA ALA A 54 5.73 -2.72 7.56
C ALA A 54 4.41 -3.46 7.39
N ILE A 55 4.50 -4.79 7.38
CA ILE A 55 3.34 -5.69 7.37
C ILE A 55 3.29 -6.39 8.72
N TYR A 56 2.24 -6.11 9.48
CA TYR A 56 2.02 -6.67 10.81
C TYR A 56 1.17 -7.94 10.68
N GLY A 57 1.76 -9.06 11.02
CA GLY A 57 1.11 -10.35 11.01
C GLY A 57 0.95 -10.93 12.40
N GLU A 58 0.15 -11.98 12.50
CA GLU A 58 -0.08 -12.69 13.76
C GLU A 58 1.18 -13.34 14.34
N LYS A 59 2.12 -13.71 13.48
CA LYS A 59 3.36 -14.42 13.83
C LYS A 59 4.60 -13.54 13.87
N GLY A 60 4.49 -12.27 13.47
CA GLY A 60 5.60 -11.33 13.42
C GLY A 60 5.31 -10.13 12.54
N VAL A 61 6.34 -9.34 12.31
CA VAL A 61 6.32 -8.14 11.48
C VAL A 61 7.30 -8.32 10.34
N LEU A 62 6.86 -8.03 9.12
CA LEU A 62 7.73 -7.92 7.96
C LEU A 62 8.00 -6.43 7.71
N ASP A 63 9.23 -6.02 7.93
CA ASP A 63 9.72 -4.69 7.58
C ASP A 63 10.18 -4.69 6.12
N VAL A 64 9.56 -3.84 5.31
CA VAL A 64 9.84 -3.66 3.89
C VAL A 64 10.34 -2.25 3.59
N GLN A 65 10.84 -1.53 4.59
CA GLN A 65 11.41 -0.20 4.42
C GLN A 65 12.56 -0.22 3.42
N ASN A 66 13.40 -1.26 3.49
CA ASN A 66 14.38 -1.56 2.48
C ASN A 66 13.91 -2.73 1.61
N TRP A 67 13.35 -2.44 0.45
CA TRP A 67 12.85 -3.44 -0.49
C TRP A 67 13.93 -4.45 -0.95
N ASN A 68 15.19 -4.05 -0.93
CA ASN A 68 16.29 -4.93 -1.32
C ASN A 68 16.74 -5.87 -0.20
N LYS A 69 16.31 -5.61 1.03
CA LYS A 69 16.62 -6.42 2.21
C LYS A 69 15.43 -6.39 3.18
N PRO A 70 14.30 -7.01 2.82
CA PRO A 70 13.17 -7.11 3.74
C PRO A 70 13.52 -8.02 4.91
N VAL A 71 13.06 -7.66 6.09
CA VAL A 71 13.39 -8.36 7.33
C VAL A 71 12.11 -8.74 8.06
N ALA A 72 11.99 -10.00 8.44
CA ALA A 72 10.92 -10.47 9.31
C ALA A 72 11.41 -10.61 10.75
N THR A 73 10.67 -10.05 11.70
CA THR A 73 10.99 -10.05 13.13
C THR A 73 9.81 -10.49 13.98
N ALA A 74 10.10 -10.93 15.21
CA ALA A 74 9.08 -11.22 16.22
C ALA A 74 8.59 -9.99 17.00
N ASN A 75 9.06 -8.79 16.65
CA ASN A 75 8.76 -7.57 17.40
C ASN A 75 7.25 -7.34 17.53
N GLY A 76 6.79 -7.23 18.77
CA GLY A 76 5.37 -6.99 19.08
C GLY A 76 4.44 -8.17 18.85
N ALA A 77 4.90 -9.27 18.30
CA ALA A 77 4.07 -10.47 18.14
C ALA A 77 3.84 -11.15 19.50
N PRO A 78 2.62 -11.64 19.78
CA PRO A 78 2.40 -12.45 20.97
C PRO A 78 3.23 -13.74 20.87
N LYS A 79 3.72 -14.21 22.04
CA LYS A 79 4.46 -15.49 22.14
C LYS A 79 3.50 -16.64 21.86
N ARG A 80 3.33 -17.00 20.60
CA ARG A 80 2.49 -18.11 20.13
C ARG A 80 3.36 -19.16 19.43
N ASP A 81 2.86 -20.38 19.34
CA ASP A 81 3.50 -21.41 18.54
C ASP A 81 3.53 -20.99 17.07
N GLY A 82 4.70 -21.18 16.46
CA GLY A 82 4.95 -20.76 15.09
C GLY A 82 5.27 -19.28 14.88
N SER A 83 5.41 -18.49 15.96
CA SER A 83 5.91 -17.10 15.86
C SER A 83 7.36 -17.10 15.38
N ILE A 84 7.71 -16.07 14.62
CA ILE A 84 9.08 -15.82 14.17
C ILE A 84 9.97 -15.64 15.41
N ARG A 85 11.16 -16.24 15.38
CA ARG A 85 12.14 -16.08 16.46
C ARG A 85 13.36 -15.36 15.93
N GLY A 86 13.70 -14.24 16.57
CA GLY A 86 14.82 -13.41 16.16
C GLY A 86 14.49 -12.58 14.92
N GLU A 87 15.49 -12.41 14.09
CA GLU A 87 15.45 -11.66 12.85
C GLU A 87 15.76 -12.61 11.68
N VAL A 88 14.93 -12.55 10.67
CA VAL A 88 15.07 -13.39 9.46
C VAL A 88 15.13 -12.47 8.26
N GLU A 89 16.27 -12.45 7.58
CA GLU A 89 16.39 -11.80 6.28
C GLU A 89 15.60 -12.60 5.24
N ILE A 90 14.82 -11.92 4.43
CA ILE A 90 14.06 -12.53 3.34
C ILE A 90 14.87 -12.34 2.05
N GLU A 91 15.15 -13.44 1.39
CA GLU A 91 15.83 -13.39 0.10
C GLU A 91 14.96 -12.69 -0.95
N ASN A 92 15.59 -11.83 -1.73
CA ASN A 92 14.92 -11.20 -2.86
C ASN A 92 14.54 -12.26 -3.90
N VAL A 93 13.31 -12.14 -4.40
CA VAL A 93 12.91 -12.88 -5.59
C VAL A 93 13.45 -12.11 -6.79
N GLU A 94 14.45 -12.68 -7.46
CA GLU A 94 14.93 -12.13 -8.73
C GLU A 94 13.82 -12.23 -9.77
N GLY A 95 13.54 -11.13 -10.41
CA GLY A 95 12.60 -11.05 -11.51
C GLY A 95 13.22 -10.31 -12.69
N PRO A 96 12.67 -10.47 -13.89
CA PRO A 96 13.12 -9.69 -15.04
C PRO A 96 12.92 -8.19 -14.78
N ASP A 97 13.74 -7.38 -15.42
CA ASP A 97 13.50 -5.94 -15.46
C ASP A 97 12.06 -5.67 -15.91
N HIS A 98 11.39 -4.75 -15.23
CA HIS A 98 9.96 -4.48 -15.42
C HIS A 98 9.59 -4.10 -16.87
N TRP A 99 10.41 -3.28 -17.52
CA TRP A 99 10.21 -2.87 -18.90
C TRP A 99 10.52 -4.00 -19.88
N LEU A 100 11.55 -4.78 -19.58
CA LEU A 100 11.93 -5.94 -20.39
C LEU A 100 10.85 -7.02 -20.34
N ASP A 101 10.30 -7.31 -19.14
CA ASP A 101 9.17 -8.23 -18.97
C ASP A 101 7.98 -7.81 -19.83
N TRP A 102 7.59 -6.53 -19.74
CA TRP A 102 6.49 -5.98 -20.53
C TRP A 102 6.72 -6.09 -22.04
N LEU A 103 7.92 -5.72 -22.51
CA LEU A 103 8.27 -5.83 -23.94
C LEU A 103 8.29 -7.28 -24.44
N GLN A 104 8.78 -8.21 -23.61
CA GLN A 104 8.78 -9.64 -23.95
C GLN A 104 7.37 -10.20 -24.00
N CYS A 105 6.51 -9.81 -23.08
CA CYS A 105 5.11 -10.20 -23.04
C CYS A 105 4.33 -9.68 -24.25
N MET A 106 4.58 -8.43 -24.68
CA MET A 106 3.99 -7.92 -25.92
C MET A 106 4.38 -8.74 -27.16
N ARG A 107 5.60 -9.25 -27.21
CA ARG A 107 6.07 -10.08 -28.35
C ARG A 107 5.53 -11.49 -28.32
N SER A 108 5.40 -12.07 -27.13
CA SER A 108 5.01 -13.48 -26.94
C SER A 108 3.49 -13.66 -26.78
N GLY A 109 2.74 -12.60 -26.47
CA GLY A 109 1.33 -12.68 -26.09
C GLY A 109 1.11 -13.19 -24.67
N ASN A 110 2.16 -13.32 -23.85
CA ASN A 110 2.05 -13.72 -22.45
C ASN A 110 1.60 -12.54 -21.57
N GLN A 111 1.14 -12.86 -20.37
CA GLN A 111 0.77 -11.87 -19.37
C GLN A 111 2.04 -11.39 -18.63
N PRO A 112 2.26 -10.07 -18.50
CA PRO A 112 3.38 -9.56 -17.71
C PRO A 112 3.15 -9.73 -16.20
N ASN A 113 4.23 -9.72 -15.42
CA ASN A 113 4.16 -9.76 -13.95
C ASN A 113 3.32 -8.61 -13.40
N ALA A 114 3.46 -7.41 -13.94
CA ALA A 114 2.58 -6.27 -13.64
C ALA A 114 1.36 -6.28 -14.58
N SER A 115 0.43 -7.16 -14.30
CA SER A 115 -0.78 -7.31 -15.12
C SER A 115 -1.76 -6.15 -14.94
N ILE A 116 -2.68 -6.00 -15.89
CA ILE A 116 -3.75 -5.00 -15.79
C ILE A 116 -4.64 -5.23 -14.57
N GLU A 117 -4.87 -6.48 -14.17
CA GLU A 117 -5.65 -6.83 -12.99
C GLU A 117 -4.96 -6.34 -11.71
N SER A 118 -3.64 -6.51 -11.61
CA SER A 118 -2.85 -5.99 -10.49
C SER A 118 -2.89 -4.47 -10.45
N GLY A 119 -2.73 -3.81 -11.60
CA GLY A 119 -2.85 -2.37 -11.74
C GLY A 119 -4.23 -1.85 -11.36
N PHE A 120 -5.28 -2.53 -11.78
CA PHE A 120 -6.66 -2.18 -11.43
C PHE A 120 -6.92 -2.28 -9.93
N GLN A 121 -6.47 -3.35 -9.27
CA GLN A 121 -6.60 -3.51 -7.82
C GLN A 121 -5.91 -2.38 -7.05
N HIS A 122 -4.70 -2.03 -7.46
CA HIS A 122 -3.96 -0.91 -6.87
C HIS A 122 -4.66 0.43 -7.09
N SER A 123 -5.17 0.67 -8.31
CA SER A 123 -5.88 1.90 -8.66
C SER A 123 -7.17 2.07 -7.85
N VAL A 124 -7.93 0.99 -7.63
CA VAL A 124 -9.13 1.02 -6.76
C VAL A 124 -8.76 1.49 -5.35
N ALA A 125 -7.70 0.94 -4.75
CA ALA A 125 -7.27 1.36 -3.42
C ALA A 125 -6.89 2.84 -3.37
N THR A 126 -6.16 3.32 -4.38
CA THR A 126 -5.75 4.73 -4.48
C THR A 126 -6.96 5.65 -4.64
N VAL A 127 -7.90 5.32 -5.54
CA VAL A 127 -9.11 6.13 -5.76
C VAL A 127 -10.03 6.14 -4.53
N MET A 128 -10.10 5.03 -3.78
CA MET A 128 -10.84 4.99 -2.51
C MET A 128 -10.25 5.97 -1.49
N ALA A 129 -8.93 6.02 -1.37
CA ALA A 129 -8.27 6.97 -0.47
C ALA A 129 -8.49 8.42 -0.90
N GLN A 130 -8.33 8.70 -2.20
CA GLN A 130 -8.59 10.04 -2.74
C GLN A 130 -10.02 10.49 -2.47
N ARG A 131 -11.01 9.68 -2.79
CA ARG A 131 -12.44 10.03 -2.54
C ARG A 131 -12.75 10.20 -1.06
N SER A 132 -12.12 9.38 -0.19
CA SER A 132 -12.26 9.54 1.26
C SER A 132 -11.68 10.87 1.72
N TYR A 133 -10.49 11.23 1.25
CA TYR A 133 -9.84 12.51 1.55
C TYR A 133 -10.70 13.71 1.08
N GLU A 134 -11.16 13.70 -0.18
CA GLU A 134 -11.94 14.80 -0.77
C GLU A 134 -13.31 15.00 -0.10
N THR A 135 -13.94 13.91 0.34
CA THR A 135 -15.30 13.96 0.91
C THR A 135 -15.34 13.98 2.43
N GLY A 136 -14.22 13.66 3.10
CA GLY A 136 -14.17 13.45 4.54
C GLY A 136 -14.96 12.22 5.02
N ARG A 137 -15.35 11.32 4.11
CA ARG A 137 -16.19 10.16 4.40
C ARG A 137 -15.45 8.85 4.14
N LYS A 138 -15.88 7.81 4.84
CA LYS A 138 -15.44 6.44 4.56
C LYS A 138 -15.91 6.01 3.17
N THR A 139 -15.04 5.35 2.41
CA THR A 139 -15.38 4.71 1.14
C THR A 139 -15.51 3.20 1.30
N ILE A 140 -16.39 2.61 0.49
CA ILE A 140 -16.63 1.17 0.42
C ILE A 140 -16.52 0.75 -1.04
N TYR A 141 -15.83 -0.36 -1.31
CA TYR A 141 -15.76 -0.92 -2.65
C TYR A 141 -16.81 -2.00 -2.85
N ASN A 142 -17.66 -1.81 -3.84
CA ASN A 142 -18.64 -2.79 -4.29
C ASN A 142 -18.06 -3.62 -5.44
N ALA A 143 -17.52 -4.78 -5.14
CA ALA A 143 -16.86 -5.63 -6.13
C ALA A 143 -17.81 -6.14 -7.22
N LYS A 144 -19.11 -6.31 -6.94
CA LYS A 144 -20.09 -6.78 -7.92
C LYS A 144 -20.42 -5.71 -8.96
N LYS A 145 -20.52 -4.46 -8.52
CA LYS A 145 -20.81 -3.31 -9.40
C LYS A 145 -19.53 -2.64 -9.91
N GLN A 146 -18.38 -3.00 -9.37
CA GLN A 146 -17.10 -2.33 -9.61
C GLN A 146 -17.17 -0.80 -9.35
N THR A 147 -17.85 -0.41 -8.26
CA THR A 147 -18.05 0.99 -7.88
C THR A 147 -17.50 1.27 -6.48
N ILE A 148 -17.08 2.53 -6.28
CA ILE A 148 -16.69 3.06 -4.97
C ILE A 148 -17.85 3.89 -4.44
N GLU A 149 -18.41 3.48 -3.32
CA GLU A 149 -19.56 4.09 -2.65
C GLU A 149 -19.10 4.85 -1.39
N LEU A 150 -19.84 5.86 -0.97
CA LEU A 150 -19.59 6.60 0.27
C LEU A 150 -20.48 6.07 1.38
N ALA A 151 -19.87 5.76 2.55
CA ALA A 151 -20.61 5.36 3.76
C ALA A 151 -20.94 6.56 4.63
#